data_e4bc399f5f880618e672ce90e505f14a
#
_entry.id   e4bc399f5f880618e672ce90e505f14a
#
_cell.length_a   1.000
_cell.length_b   1.000
_cell.length_c   1.000
_cell.angle_alpha   90.00
_cell.angle_beta   90.00
_cell.angle_gamma   90.00
#
_symmetry.space_group_name_H-M   'P 1'
#
loop_
_entity.id
_entity.type
_entity.pdbx_description
1 polymer ?
#
loop_
_entity_poly.entity_id
_entity_poly.type
_entity_poly.pdbx_seq_one_letter_code
_entity_poly.pdbx_strand_id
1 'polypeptide(L)'
;MSQVRVRFAPSPTGSFHLGSARTALFNWLYAKHTGGTFILRVEDTDRERNTPEALEVLIKGMRWLGLDWDEGPEVGGDYGPYFQSQRKTIYDEYLQKLFDAGRTYEKDGAIFFKLEGERYTEYDEYKKEDLEKVRTQPQVIHDAVRGQVVRAEERDFVIMRSNGEPVFHLVNVVDDITMGITHVIRGEDHLSNTTKHCELFQALGAPLPKFAHIPMILSSTGPGKMSKRGDGVHVEDYEKRHFLPYGLVNFLALLGWNAKDDQELFSLEELIERFELSGIQKGNARFDEKKLAHINTEQIRRLPLEA
;
A
#
# COMPACT_ATOMS: atom_id res chain seq x y z
N MET A 1 1.07 -24.50 3.63
CA MET A 1 0.68 -23.16 3.17
C MET A 1 1.98 -22.39 2.91
N SER A 2 2.07 -21.60 1.84
CA SER A 2 3.23 -20.73 1.63
C SER A 2 3.32 -19.73 2.78
N GLN A 3 4.55 -19.39 3.19
CA GLN A 3 4.79 -18.36 4.21
C GLN A 3 4.15 -17.03 3.78
N VAL A 4 3.53 -16.32 4.70
CA VAL A 4 2.96 -14.99 4.44
C VAL A 4 4.07 -14.02 4.07
N ARG A 5 3.89 -13.29 2.98
CA ARG A 5 4.80 -12.22 2.53
C ARG A 5 3.96 -10.98 2.23
N VAL A 6 4.26 -9.91 2.93
CA VAL A 6 3.61 -8.61 2.80
C VAL A 6 4.63 -7.53 2.51
N ARG A 7 4.18 -6.39 2.03
CA ARG A 7 5.07 -5.28 1.71
C ARG A 7 4.47 -3.92 2.09
N PHE A 8 5.32 -3.05 2.56
CA PHE A 8 5.10 -1.62 2.53
C PHE A 8 5.89 -1.05 1.34
N ALA A 9 5.20 -0.35 0.45
CA ALA A 9 5.76 0.11 -0.82
C ALA A 9 5.55 1.63 -0.98
N PRO A 10 6.30 2.44 -0.21
CA PRO A 10 6.18 3.89 -0.25
C PRO A 10 6.95 4.51 -1.41
N SER A 11 6.41 5.64 -1.94
CA SER A 11 7.17 6.60 -2.72
C SER A 11 7.76 7.66 -1.77
N PRO A 12 9.08 7.79 -1.65
CA PRO A 12 9.70 8.73 -0.73
C PRO A 12 9.65 10.16 -1.27
N THR A 13 8.52 10.83 -1.08
CA THR A 13 8.22 12.17 -1.64
C THR A 13 8.21 13.29 -0.59
N GLY A 14 8.85 13.09 0.57
CA GLY A 14 8.90 14.05 1.67
C GLY A 14 8.71 13.40 3.04
N SER A 15 7.95 14.03 3.91
CA SER A 15 7.73 13.58 5.28
C SER A 15 6.95 12.27 5.36
N PHE A 16 7.17 11.51 6.44
CA PHE A 16 6.49 10.23 6.67
C PHE A 16 5.09 10.44 7.28
N HIS A 17 4.07 10.43 6.44
CA HIS A 17 2.68 10.69 6.81
C HIS A 17 2.09 9.57 7.69
N LEU A 18 1.27 9.93 8.71
CA LEU A 18 0.62 8.95 9.62
C LEU A 18 -0.20 7.88 8.90
N GLY A 19 -0.84 8.22 7.77
CA GLY A 19 -1.56 7.25 6.94
C GLY A 19 -0.65 6.17 6.34
N SER A 20 0.55 6.57 5.90
CA SER A 20 1.58 5.65 5.42
C SER A 20 2.17 4.84 6.56
N ALA A 21 2.43 5.47 7.71
CA ALA A 21 2.91 4.80 8.93
C ALA A 21 1.91 3.73 9.41
N ARG A 22 0.59 4.01 9.40
CA ARG A 22 -0.43 3.02 9.72
C ARG A 22 -0.44 1.87 8.72
N THR A 23 -0.27 2.16 7.42
CA THR A 23 -0.20 1.11 6.40
C THR A 23 1.03 0.22 6.61
N ALA A 24 2.19 0.81 6.92
CA ALA A 24 3.39 0.07 7.29
C ALA A 24 3.15 -0.79 8.53
N LEU A 25 2.59 -0.21 9.60
CA LEU A 25 2.28 -0.91 10.85
C LEU A 25 1.36 -2.12 10.64
N PHE A 26 0.29 -2.00 9.85
CA PHE A 26 -0.64 -3.11 9.61
C PHE A 26 0.02 -4.25 8.83
N ASN A 27 0.87 -3.95 7.85
CA ASN A 27 1.68 -4.95 7.16
C ASN A 27 2.66 -5.62 8.14
N TRP A 28 3.37 -4.83 8.94
CA TRP A 28 4.34 -5.31 9.91
C TRP A 28 3.69 -6.21 10.98
N LEU A 29 2.58 -5.75 11.59
CA LEU A 29 1.84 -6.53 12.59
C LEU A 29 1.35 -7.85 12.00
N TYR A 30 0.81 -7.83 10.77
CA TYR A 30 0.34 -9.05 10.13
C TYR A 30 1.48 -10.02 9.81
N ALA A 31 2.63 -9.53 9.37
CA ALA A 31 3.82 -10.38 9.19
C ALA A 31 4.27 -10.99 10.51
N LYS A 32 4.42 -10.19 11.56
CA LYS A 32 4.87 -10.69 12.88
C LYS A 32 3.85 -11.68 13.49
N HIS A 33 2.56 -11.39 13.40
CA HIS A 33 1.49 -12.29 13.86
C HIS A 33 1.51 -13.66 13.18
N THR A 34 1.75 -13.69 11.88
CA THR A 34 1.71 -14.91 11.07
C THR A 34 3.06 -15.64 10.95
N GLY A 35 4.13 -15.11 11.55
CA GLY A 35 5.49 -15.59 11.33
C GLY A 35 5.94 -15.44 9.87
N GLY A 36 5.40 -14.43 9.18
CA GLY A 36 5.67 -14.12 7.79
C GLY A 36 6.85 -13.18 7.60
N THR A 37 6.99 -12.66 6.38
CA THR A 37 8.05 -11.72 5.95
C THR A 37 7.47 -10.35 5.66
N PHE A 38 8.03 -9.32 6.24
CA PHE A 38 7.71 -7.92 5.95
C PHE A 38 8.79 -7.28 5.06
N ILE A 39 8.38 -6.80 3.90
CA ILE A 39 9.27 -6.24 2.88
C ILE A 39 9.07 -4.73 2.80
N LEU A 40 10.17 -3.97 2.82
CA LEU A 40 10.19 -2.57 2.45
C LEU A 40 10.62 -2.44 0.98
N ARG A 41 9.72 -1.99 0.10
CA ARG A 41 9.99 -1.73 -1.31
C ARG A 41 9.87 -0.25 -1.61
N VAL A 42 10.91 0.36 -2.14
CA VAL A 42 10.94 1.79 -2.45
C VAL A 42 10.44 2.03 -3.87
N GLU A 43 9.33 2.79 -3.99
CA GLU A 43 8.75 3.17 -5.28
C GLU A 43 9.32 4.53 -5.73
N ASP A 44 10.53 4.50 -6.28
CA ASP A 44 11.35 5.67 -6.66
C ASP A 44 11.39 5.92 -8.18
N THR A 45 10.40 5.48 -8.94
CA THR A 45 10.33 5.67 -10.40
C THR A 45 10.16 7.14 -10.80
N ASP A 46 9.55 7.98 -9.96
CA ASP A 46 9.41 9.43 -10.19
C ASP A 46 10.61 10.17 -9.57
N ARG A 47 11.67 10.33 -10.38
CA ARG A 47 12.95 10.93 -9.92
C ARG A 47 12.85 12.38 -9.48
N GLU A 48 11.86 13.13 -9.97
CA GLU A 48 11.70 14.54 -9.61
C GLU A 48 11.14 14.71 -8.19
N ARG A 49 10.32 13.76 -7.73
CA ARG A 49 9.69 13.81 -6.41
C ARG A 49 10.37 12.96 -5.36
N ASN A 50 11.17 11.99 -5.77
CA ASN A 50 11.85 11.06 -4.86
C ASN A 50 13.27 11.54 -4.59
N THR A 51 13.54 11.95 -3.35
CA THR A 51 14.86 12.45 -2.95
C THR A 51 15.53 11.54 -1.91
N PRO A 52 16.88 11.51 -1.84
CA PRO A 52 17.58 10.75 -0.81
C PRO A 52 17.17 11.17 0.60
N GLU A 53 16.94 12.46 0.83
CA GLU A 53 16.54 13.02 2.12
C GLU A 53 15.15 12.52 2.53
N ALA A 54 14.22 12.42 1.58
CA ALA A 54 12.88 11.88 1.83
C ALA A 54 12.91 10.38 2.17
N LEU A 55 13.83 9.63 1.56
CA LEU A 55 14.07 8.23 1.90
C LEU A 55 14.67 8.10 3.31
N GLU A 56 15.63 8.93 3.66
CA GLU A 56 16.23 8.95 5.01
C GLU A 56 15.18 9.24 6.09
N VAL A 57 14.32 10.24 5.86
CA VAL A 57 13.19 10.56 6.75
C VAL A 57 12.26 9.38 6.93
N LEU A 58 11.91 8.69 5.85
CA LEU A 58 11.08 7.50 5.89
C LEU A 58 11.73 6.37 6.72
N ILE A 59 12.98 6.03 6.43
CA ILE A 59 13.73 4.98 7.12
C ILE A 59 13.87 5.31 8.61
N LYS A 60 14.24 6.56 8.94
CA LYS A 60 14.34 7.03 10.32
C LYS A 60 12.99 6.91 11.04
N GLY A 61 11.90 7.34 10.40
CA GLY A 61 10.56 7.25 10.99
C GLY A 61 10.09 5.81 11.21
N MET A 62 10.37 4.90 10.27
CA MET A 62 10.12 3.47 10.42
C MET A 62 10.85 2.89 11.63
N ARG A 63 12.15 3.17 11.74
CA ARG A 63 12.98 2.71 12.87
C ARG A 63 12.54 3.31 14.20
N TRP A 64 12.19 4.58 14.22
CA TRP A 64 11.69 5.24 15.43
C TRP A 64 10.39 4.58 15.92
N LEU A 65 9.52 4.13 15.01
CA LEU A 65 8.31 3.37 15.34
C LEU A 65 8.60 1.91 15.72
N GLY A 66 9.82 1.41 15.56
CA GLY A 66 10.17 0.00 15.77
C GLY A 66 9.69 -0.94 14.65
N LEU A 67 9.46 -0.41 13.46
CA LEU A 67 8.97 -1.18 12.30
C LEU A 67 10.15 -1.63 11.42
N ASP A 68 10.93 -2.58 11.90
CA ASP A 68 12.01 -3.19 11.14
C ASP A 68 11.45 -4.08 10.03
N TRP A 69 12.18 -4.16 8.90
CA TRP A 69 11.82 -5.01 7.77
C TRP A 69 12.79 -6.18 7.62
N ASP A 70 12.24 -7.30 7.13
CA ASP A 70 13.00 -8.54 6.97
C ASP A 70 13.76 -8.55 5.63
N GLU A 71 13.23 -7.88 4.59
CA GLU A 71 13.85 -7.68 3.29
C GLU A 71 13.63 -6.23 2.81
N GLY A 72 14.64 -5.65 2.16
CA GLY A 72 14.53 -4.27 1.67
C GLY A 72 15.86 -3.52 1.66
N PRO A 73 15.82 -2.18 1.54
CA PRO A 73 17.00 -1.33 1.66
C PRO A 73 17.78 -1.63 2.94
N GLU A 74 19.11 -1.57 2.87
CA GLU A 74 20.09 -1.79 3.94
C GLU A 74 20.19 -3.23 4.46
N VAL A 75 19.10 -4.01 4.47
CA VAL A 75 19.12 -5.42 4.92
C VAL A 75 19.27 -6.41 3.77
N GLY A 76 18.91 -6.01 2.54
CA GLY A 76 18.94 -6.90 1.38
C GLY A 76 17.83 -7.95 1.40
N GLY A 77 18.13 -9.13 0.84
CA GLY A 77 17.24 -10.29 0.73
C GLY A 77 17.30 -10.94 -0.65
N ASP A 78 16.61 -12.08 -0.81
CA ASP A 78 16.74 -12.93 -2.01
C ASP A 78 15.95 -12.43 -3.22
N TYR A 79 15.04 -11.44 -3.03
CA TYR A 79 14.12 -10.95 -4.06
C TYR A 79 14.44 -9.53 -4.54
N GLY A 80 15.64 -9.03 -4.20
CA GLY A 80 16.10 -7.70 -4.65
C GLY A 80 16.28 -7.55 -6.16
N PRO A 81 16.58 -6.33 -6.61
CA PRO A 81 16.67 -5.07 -5.87
C PRO A 81 15.32 -4.62 -5.28
N TYR A 82 15.36 -3.82 -4.19
CA TYR A 82 14.16 -3.33 -3.51
C TYR A 82 13.85 -1.85 -3.84
N PHE A 83 14.57 -1.27 -4.80
CA PHE A 83 14.30 0.02 -5.41
C PHE A 83 13.74 -0.19 -6.81
N GLN A 84 12.59 0.38 -7.12
CA GLN A 84 11.98 0.21 -8.45
C GLN A 84 12.86 0.75 -9.58
N SER A 85 13.59 1.83 -9.34
CA SER A 85 14.54 2.41 -10.30
C SER A 85 15.66 1.44 -10.72
N GLN A 86 15.94 0.40 -9.95
CA GLN A 86 16.97 -0.60 -10.21
C GLN A 86 16.43 -1.87 -10.89
N ARG A 87 15.12 -1.94 -11.17
CA ARG A 87 14.44 -3.16 -11.61
C ARG A 87 14.04 -3.14 -13.09
N LYS A 88 14.57 -2.20 -13.88
CA LYS A 88 14.17 -2.02 -15.27
C LYS A 88 14.24 -3.30 -16.10
N THR A 89 15.31 -4.08 -15.97
CA THR A 89 15.46 -5.35 -16.71
C THR A 89 14.34 -6.33 -16.40
N ILE A 90 13.92 -6.42 -15.12
CA ILE A 90 12.81 -7.27 -14.69
C ILE A 90 11.50 -6.79 -15.33
N TYR A 91 11.27 -5.47 -15.37
CA TYR A 91 10.07 -4.92 -16.02
C TYR A 91 10.05 -5.17 -17.52
N ASP A 92 11.20 -5.04 -18.19
CA ASP A 92 11.33 -5.31 -19.63
C ASP A 92 11.05 -6.79 -19.94
N GLU A 93 11.51 -7.73 -19.10
CA GLU A 93 11.22 -9.17 -19.24
C GLU A 93 9.72 -9.47 -19.11
N TYR A 94 9.03 -8.84 -18.14
CA TYR A 94 7.61 -9.06 -17.92
C TYR A 94 6.76 -8.34 -18.99
N LEU A 95 7.21 -7.20 -19.49
CA LEU A 95 6.62 -6.55 -20.64
C LEU A 95 6.69 -7.45 -21.88
N GLN A 96 7.85 -8.11 -22.12
CA GLN A 96 7.99 -9.07 -23.22
C GLN A 96 7.03 -10.25 -23.09
N LYS A 97 6.83 -10.79 -21.87
CA LYS A 97 5.82 -11.84 -21.62
C LYS A 97 4.40 -11.40 -21.99
N LEU A 98 4.04 -10.15 -21.68
CA LEU A 98 2.74 -9.60 -22.08
C LEU A 98 2.63 -9.41 -23.59
N PHE A 99 3.73 -9.07 -24.24
CA PHE A 99 3.81 -8.94 -25.70
C PHE A 99 3.61 -10.30 -26.38
N ASP A 100 4.33 -11.32 -25.92
CA ASP A 100 4.25 -12.70 -26.43
C ASP A 100 2.84 -13.31 -26.21
N ALA A 101 2.17 -12.91 -25.13
CA ALA A 101 0.78 -13.28 -24.85
C ALA A 101 -0.26 -12.51 -25.69
N GLY A 102 0.16 -11.57 -26.54
CA GLY A 102 -0.75 -10.73 -27.34
C GLY A 102 -1.58 -9.74 -26.50
N ARG A 103 -1.13 -9.44 -25.27
CA ARG A 103 -1.85 -8.59 -24.31
C ARG A 103 -1.38 -7.14 -24.32
N THR A 104 -0.64 -6.73 -25.34
CA THR A 104 -0.15 -5.35 -25.50
C THR A 104 -0.30 -4.84 -26.93
N TYR A 105 -0.33 -3.53 -27.08
CA TYR A 105 -0.17 -2.83 -28.35
C TYR A 105 0.44 -1.44 -28.12
N GLU A 106 1.03 -0.86 -29.16
CA GLU A 106 1.58 0.49 -29.15
C GLU A 106 0.57 1.47 -29.75
N LYS A 107 0.41 2.63 -29.08
CA LYS A 107 -0.36 3.77 -29.57
C LYS A 107 0.30 5.07 -29.10
N ASP A 108 0.55 5.98 -30.01
CA ASP A 108 1.19 7.28 -29.76
C ASP A 108 2.53 7.17 -28.98
N GLY A 109 3.30 6.12 -29.29
CA GLY A 109 4.57 5.80 -28.65
C GLY A 109 4.46 5.20 -27.25
N ALA A 110 3.27 5.09 -26.68
CA ALA A 110 3.03 4.44 -25.40
C ALA A 110 2.56 2.98 -25.59
N ILE A 111 2.91 2.10 -24.65
CA ILE A 111 2.44 0.71 -24.68
C ILE A 111 1.23 0.57 -23.76
N PHE A 112 0.15 0.05 -24.31
CA PHE A 112 -1.09 -0.21 -23.62
C PHE A 112 -1.23 -1.69 -23.30
N PHE A 113 -1.79 -1.99 -22.13
CA PHE A 113 -2.31 -3.32 -21.82
C PHE A 113 -3.65 -3.50 -22.51
N LYS A 114 -3.77 -4.58 -23.27
CA LYS A 114 -4.95 -4.94 -24.05
C LYS A 114 -5.85 -5.86 -23.23
N LEU A 115 -7.03 -5.38 -22.90
CA LEU A 115 -8.07 -6.20 -22.24
C LEU A 115 -8.66 -7.23 -23.22
N GLU A 116 -9.06 -8.36 -22.66
CA GLU A 116 -9.82 -9.38 -23.39
C GLU A 116 -11.31 -9.10 -23.26
N GLY A 117 -12.04 -9.14 -24.40
CA GLY A 117 -13.47 -8.93 -24.41
C GLY A 117 -13.99 -8.38 -25.73
N GLU A 118 -15.29 -8.20 -25.79
CA GLU A 118 -15.96 -7.59 -26.94
C GLU A 118 -15.73 -6.08 -26.94
N ARG A 119 -15.19 -5.57 -28.05
CA ARG A 119 -14.96 -4.12 -28.21
C ARG A 119 -16.22 -3.43 -28.74
N TYR A 120 -16.52 -2.27 -28.18
CA TYR A 120 -17.64 -1.44 -28.57
C TYR A 120 -17.31 0.04 -28.40
N THR A 121 -18.11 0.89 -29.02
CA THR A 121 -17.96 2.35 -28.91
C THR A 121 -19.14 2.89 -28.11
N GLU A 122 -18.87 3.79 -27.18
CA GLU A 122 -19.87 4.50 -26.39
C GLU A 122 -19.57 6.00 -26.42
N TYR A 123 -20.59 6.80 -26.69
CA TYR A 123 -20.46 8.24 -26.69
C TYR A 123 -20.39 8.80 -25.26
N ASP A 124 -19.33 9.52 -24.93
CA ASP A 124 -19.15 10.20 -23.64
C ASP A 124 -19.71 11.63 -23.74
N GLU A 125 -20.85 11.87 -23.09
CA GLU A 125 -21.52 13.17 -23.13
C GLU A 125 -20.70 14.31 -22.49
N TYR A 126 -19.84 13.99 -21.51
CA TYR A 126 -18.97 14.97 -20.86
C TYR A 126 -17.79 15.39 -21.73
N LYS A 127 -17.14 14.42 -22.35
CA LYS A 127 -16.00 14.65 -23.24
C LYS A 127 -16.44 15.03 -24.65
N LYS A 128 -17.69 14.77 -25.02
CA LYS A 128 -18.26 14.96 -26.36
C LYS A 128 -17.48 14.20 -27.44
N GLU A 129 -17.06 13.00 -27.12
CA GLU A 129 -16.30 12.12 -28.02
C GLU A 129 -16.76 10.66 -27.88
N ASP A 130 -16.52 9.89 -28.94
CA ASP A 130 -16.70 8.45 -28.92
C ASP A 130 -15.55 7.77 -28.21
N LEU A 131 -15.85 6.96 -27.21
CA LEU A 131 -14.85 6.20 -26.44
C LEU A 131 -14.89 4.73 -26.80
N GLU A 132 -13.73 4.20 -27.19
CA GLU A 132 -13.56 2.76 -27.32
C GLU A 132 -13.57 2.11 -25.94
N LYS A 133 -14.45 1.13 -25.76
CA LYS A 133 -14.60 0.33 -24.55
C LYS A 133 -14.49 -1.16 -24.85
N VAL A 134 -14.24 -1.94 -23.80
CA VAL A 134 -14.14 -3.39 -23.85
C VAL A 134 -15.10 -3.96 -22.81
N ARG A 135 -15.99 -4.85 -23.22
CA ARG A 135 -16.84 -5.60 -22.30
C ARG A 135 -16.07 -6.80 -21.77
N THR A 136 -15.41 -6.62 -20.63
CA THR A 136 -14.66 -7.68 -19.94
C THR A 136 -15.56 -8.52 -19.03
N GLN A 137 -15.05 -9.68 -18.60
CA GLN A 137 -15.68 -10.42 -17.51
C GLN A 137 -15.41 -9.70 -16.18
N PRO A 138 -16.45 -9.49 -15.34
CA PRO A 138 -16.24 -8.86 -14.04
C PRO A 138 -15.30 -9.67 -13.16
N GLN A 139 -14.32 -9.01 -12.59
CA GLN A 139 -13.42 -9.59 -11.58
C GLN A 139 -14.11 -9.63 -10.22
N VAL A 140 -14.12 -10.79 -9.60
CA VAL A 140 -14.62 -10.97 -8.23
C VAL A 140 -13.43 -10.95 -7.28
N ILE A 141 -13.26 -9.85 -6.58
CA ILE A 141 -12.17 -9.63 -5.64
C ILE A 141 -12.69 -9.90 -4.23
N HIS A 142 -12.13 -10.91 -3.56
CA HIS A 142 -12.41 -11.17 -2.14
C HIS A 142 -11.44 -10.37 -1.29
N ASP A 143 -11.87 -9.18 -0.86
CA ASP A 143 -11.08 -8.30 -0.02
C ASP A 143 -11.33 -8.60 1.46
N ALA A 144 -10.26 -8.76 2.25
CA ALA A 144 -10.36 -9.14 3.65
C ALA A 144 -11.05 -8.08 4.52
N VAL A 145 -11.06 -6.81 4.08
CA VAL A 145 -11.68 -5.70 4.79
C VAL A 145 -13.02 -5.31 4.16
N ARG A 146 -13.05 -5.13 2.83
CA ARG A 146 -14.21 -4.64 2.09
C ARG A 146 -15.25 -5.73 1.80
N GLY A 147 -14.84 -7.00 1.88
CA GLY A 147 -15.65 -8.13 1.47
C GLY A 147 -15.60 -8.35 -0.03
N GLN A 148 -16.66 -8.87 -0.61
CA GLN A 148 -16.69 -9.13 -2.04
C GLN A 148 -16.87 -7.82 -2.83
N VAL A 149 -15.92 -7.52 -3.69
CA VAL A 149 -15.96 -6.41 -4.64
C VAL A 149 -16.01 -6.96 -6.05
N VAL A 150 -17.05 -6.59 -6.81
CA VAL A 150 -17.23 -7.02 -8.21
C VAL A 150 -17.03 -5.80 -9.10
N ARG A 151 -16.04 -5.86 -9.98
CA ARG A 151 -15.74 -4.78 -10.92
C ARG A 151 -15.23 -5.34 -12.25
N ALA A 152 -15.45 -4.58 -13.32
CA ALA A 152 -14.88 -4.83 -14.63
C ALA A 152 -14.04 -3.61 -15.05
N GLU A 153 -12.95 -3.86 -15.75
CA GLU A 153 -12.26 -2.81 -16.51
C GLU A 153 -12.92 -2.70 -17.87
N GLU A 154 -13.11 -1.49 -18.33
CA GLU A 154 -13.81 -1.22 -19.59
C GLU A 154 -12.89 -0.57 -20.63
N ARG A 155 -11.64 -0.28 -20.30
CA ARG A 155 -10.69 0.41 -21.19
C ARG A 155 -9.30 -0.15 -21.04
N ASP A 156 -8.64 -0.34 -22.18
CA ASP A 156 -7.20 -0.58 -22.20
C ASP A 156 -6.47 0.55 -21.46
N PHE A 157 -5.35 0.24 -20.84
CA PHE A 157 -4.63 1.22 -20.02
C PHE A 157 -3.13 1.19 -20.28
N VAL A 158 -2.49 2.33 -20.14
CA VAL A 158 -1.05 2.48 -20.35
C VAL A 158 -0.29 1.67 -19.29
N ILE A 159 0.71 0.92 -19.73
CA ILE A 159 1.68 0.18 -18.89
C ILE A 159 3.11 0.66 -19.09
N MET A 160 3.42 1.31 -20.24
CA MET A 160 4.70 1.94 -20.52
C MET A 160 4.43 3.28 -21.19
N ARG A 161 5.07 4.35 -20.71
CA ARG A 161 4.98 5.68 -21.31
C ARG A 161 5.78 5.78 -22.61
N SER A 162 5.51 6.80 -23.43
CA SER A 162 6.24 7.06 -24.67
C SER A 162 7.74 7.37 -24.48
N ASN A 163 8.15 7.77 -23.28
CA ASN A 163 9.56 7.94 -22.92
C ASN A 163 10.25 6.63 -22.47
N GLY A 164 9.57 5.49 -22.54
CA GLY A 164 10.10 4.18 -22.17
C GLY A 164 10.11 3.91 -20.66
N GLU A 165 9.41 4.73 -19.86
CA GLU A 165 9.26 4.49 -18.43
C GLU A 165 8.00 3.69 -18.13
N PRO A 166 8.10 2.59 -17.34
CA PRO A 166 6.93 1.82 -16.94
C PRO A 166 6.06 2.62 -15.96
N VAL A 167 4.75 2.36 -15.99
CA VAL A 167 3.81 3.00 -15.07
C VAL A 167 3.49 2.13 -13.87
N PHE A 168 2.94 2.76 -12.84
CA PHE A 168 2.57 2.16 -11.55
C PHE A 168 1.91 0.78 -11.66
N HIS A 169 0.95 0.59 -12.58
CA HIS A 169 0.22 -0.68 -12.70
C HIS A 169 1.14 -1.85 -13.04
N LEU A 170 2.05 -1.68 -14.01
CA LEU A 170 2.98 -2.73 -14.42
C LEU A 170 3.99 -3.01 -13.31
N VAL A 171 4.69 -1.96 -12.84
CA VAL A 171 5.78 -2.16 -11.86
C VAL A 171 5.28 -2.76 -10.55
N ASN A 172 4.12 -2.31 -10.07
CA ASN A 172 3.55 -2.81 -8.82
C ASN A 172 3.22 -4.30 -8.90
N VAL A 173 2.59 -4.75 -10.01
CA VAL A 173 2.25 -6.16 -10.22
C VAL A 173 3.49 -7.02 -10.42
N VAL A 174 4.44 -6.57 -11.26
CA VAL A 174 5.68 -7.31 -11.50
C VAL A 174 6.48 -7.47 -10.22
N ASP A 175 6.56 -6.43 -9.41
CA ASP A 175 7.24 -6.50 -8.12
C ASP A 175 6.54 -7.45 -7.15
N ASP A 176 5.21 -7.38 -7.05
CA ASP A 176 4.45 -8.28 -6.17
C ASP A 176 4.60 -9.74 -6.61
N ILE A 177 4.67 -10.04 -7.92
CA ILE A 177 4.94 -11.39 -8.45
C ILE A 177 6.36 -11.83 -8.11
N THR A 178 7.36 -11.01 -8.46
CA THR A 178 8.78 -11.39 -8.36
C THR A 178 9.30 -11.41 -6.93
N MET A 179 8.66 -10.68 -6.01
CA MET A 179 8.94 -10.71 -4.57
C MET A 179 8.07 -11.73 -3.82
N GLY A 180 7.22 -12.49 -4.52
CA GLY A 180 6.39 -13.54 -3.95
C GLY A 180 5.36 -13.02 -2.94
N ILE A 181 4.81 -11.83 -3.16
CA ILE A 181 3.83 -11.21 -2.25
C ILE A 181 2.55 -12.04 -2.23
N THR A 182 2.15 -12.44 -1.03
CA THR A 182 0.94 -13.25 -0.82
C THR A 182 -0.27 -12.43 -0.37
N HIS A 183 -0.02 -11.28 0.28
CA HIS A 183 -1.06 -10.40 0.77
C HIS A 183 -0.71 -8.94 0.45
N VAL A 184 -1.66 -8.22 -0.14
CA VAL A 184 -1.56 -6.80 -0.50
C VAL A 184 -2.44 -6.02 0.47
N ILE A 185 -1.82 -5.48 1.53
CA ILE A 185 -2.47 -4.63 2.52
C ILE A 185 -2.09 -3.18 2.17
N ARG A 186 -3.08 -2.36 1.76
CA ARG A 186 -2.84 -0.99 1.29
C ARG A 186 -4.04 -0.07 1.50
N GLY A 187 -3.88 1.22 1.29
CA GLY A 187 -4.98 2.18 1.39
C GLY A 187 -6.10 1.92 0.37
N GLU A 188 -7.34 2.22 0.75
CA GLU A 188 -8.52 2.03 -0.11
C GLU A 188 -8.55 2.94 -1.35
N ASP A 189 -7.75 4.00 -1.37
CA ASP A 189 -7.54 4.83 -2.55
C ASP A 189 -6.95 4.04 -3.74
N HIS A 190 -6.36 2.88 -3.47
CA HIS A 190 -5.91 1.94 -4.50
C HIS A 190 -6.94 0.86 -4.88
N LEU A 191 -8.14 0.85 -4.29
CA LEU A 191 -9.16 -0.16 -4.59
C LEU A 191 -9.56 -0.16 -6.08
N SER A 192 -9.64 1.02 -6.69
CA SER A 192 -9.92 1.15 -8.13
C SER A 192 -8.81 0.61 -9.03
N ASN A 193 -7.57 0.51 -8.53
CA ASN A 193 -6.45 -0.05 -9.29
C ASN A 193 -6.44 -1.58 -9.26
N THR A 194 -7.15 -2.19 -8.31
CA THR A 194 -7.06 -3.63 -8.06
C THR A 194 -7.55 -4.45 -9.24
N THR A 195 -8.59 -3.99 -9.95
CA THR A 195 -9.11 -4.68 -11.14
C THR A 195 -8.04 -4.74 -12.24
N LYS A 196 -7.35 -3.63 -12.51
CA LYS A 196 -6.23 -3.59 -13.48
C LYS A 196 -5.08 -4.50 -13.08
N HIS A 197 -4.79 -4.55 -11.77
CA HIS A 197 -3.77 -5.45 -11.25
C HIS A 197 -4.18 -6.92 -11.43
N CYS A 198 -5.44 -7.28 -11.15
CA CYS A 198 -5.94 -8.63 -11.40
C CYS A 198 -5.80 -9.05 -12.87
N GLU A 199 -6.15 -8.15 -13.82
CA GLU A 199 -5.96 -8.37 -15.25
C GLU A 199 -4.49 -8.64 -15.61
N LEU A 200 -3.56 -7.88 -15.04
CA LEU A 200 -2.12 -8.08 -15.27
C LEU A 200 -1.62 -9.40 -14.65
N PHE A 201 -2.02 -9.71 -13.41
CA PHE A 201 -1.66 -11.00 -12.77
C PHE A 201 -2.12 -12.19 -13.63
N GLN A 202 -3.36 -12.16 -14.11
CA GLN A 202 -3.94 -13.22 -14.93
C GLN A 202 -3.21 -13.34 -16.28
N ALA A 203 -2.94 -12.22 -16.94
CA ALA A 203 -2.23 -12.21 -18.22
C ALA A 203 -0.79 -12.75 -18.10
N LEU A 204 -0.17 -12.57 -16.92
CA LEU A 204 1.15 -13.10 -16.61
C LEU A 204 1.13 -14.52 -16.05
N GLY A 205 -0.06 -15.15 -15.92
CA GLY A 205 -0.21 -16.50 -15.39
C GLY A 205 0.17 -16.62 -13.91
N ALA A 206 0.17 -15.52 -13.16
CA ALA A 206 0.56 -15.48 -11.76
C ALA A 206 -0.66 -15.59 -10.82
N PRO A 207 -0.51 -16.23 -9.65
CA PRO A 207 -1.59 -16.31 -8.67
C PRO A 207 -1.91 -14.93 -8.09
N LEU A 208 -3.20 -14.66 -7.89
CA LEU A 208 -3.63 -13.43 -7.24
C LEU A 208 -3.26 -13.44 -5.75
N PRO A 209 -2.69 -12.33 -5.22
CA PRO A 209 -2.54 -12.18 -3.78
C PRO A 209 -3.90 -11.97 -3.10
N LYS A 210 -3.97 -12.18 -1.80
CA LYS A 210 -5.11 -11.74 -1.01
C LYS A 210 -5.04 -10.24 -0.82
N PHE A 211 -6.15 -9.54 -1.02
CA PHE A 211 -6.25 -8.10 -0.87
C PHE A 211 -6.88 -7.70 0.45
N ALA A 212 -6.38 -6.60 1.04
CA ALA A 212 -6.96 -5.95 2.20
C ALA A 212 -6.84 -4.42 2.04
N HIS A 213 -7.93 -3.76 1.67
CA HIS A 213 -7.95 -2.32 1.49
C HIS A 213 -8.40 -1.62 2.76
N ILE A 214 -7.43 -1.00 3.45
CA ILE A 214 -7.66 -0.30 4.72
C ILE A 214 -8.31 1.06 4.49
N PRO A 215 -9.28 1.47 5.35
CA PRO A 215 -10.02 2.73 5.17
C PRO A 215 -9.11 3.95 5.33
N MET A 216 -9.56 5.10 4.82
CA MET A 216 -8.84 6.37 4.98
C MET A 216 -8.86 6.86 6.42
N ILE A 217 -7.87 7.69 6.75
CA ILE A 217 -7.89 8.51 7.97
C ILE A 217 -8.46 9.88 7.59
N LEU A 218 -9.57 10.24 8.24
CA LEU A 218 -10.20 11.54 8.07
C LEU A 218 -9.62 12.56 9.06
N SER A 219 -9.67 13.84 8.69
CA SER A 219 -9.31 14.94 9.58
C SER A 219 -10.24 14.99 10.81
N SER A 220 -9.71 15.50 11.93
CA SER A 220 -10.48 15.79 13.15
C SER A 220 -11.54 16.86 12.93
N THR A 221 -11.31 17.82 12.02
CA THR A 221 -12.07 19.06 11.90
C THR A 221 -12.94 19.17 10.64
N GLY A 222 -13.00 18.14 9.78
CA GLY A 222 -13.74 18.22 8.54
C GLY A 222 -14.10 16.89 7.90
N PRO A 223 -14.89 16.89 6.84
CA PRO A 223 -15.32 15.67 6.14
C PRO A 223 -14.22 15.04 5.25
N GLY A 224 -13.10 15.74 5.02
CA GLY A 224 -12.05 15.35 4.10
C GLY A 224 -11.01 14.43 4.69
N LYS A 225 -10.22 13.78 3.81
CA LYS A 225 -9.00 13.05 4.15
C LYS A 225 -8.06 13.96 4.94
N MET A 226 -7.36 13.41 5.92
CA MET A 226 -6.35 14.15 6.68
C MET A 226 -5.32 14.76 5.72
N SER A 227 -5.21 16.10 5.75
CA SER A 227 -4.42 16.86 4.78
C SER A 227 -2.93 16.76 5.10
N LYS A 228 -2.10 16.65 4.06
CA LYS A 228 -0.63 16.69 4.17
C LYS A 228 -0.07 18.06 4.63
N ARG A 229 -0.90 19.10 4.79
CA ARG A 229 -0.49 20.47 5.11
C ARG A 229 -0.84 20.93 6.54
N GLY A 230 -1.30 20.00 7.41
CA GLY A 230 -1.63 20.32 8.80
C GLY A 230 -0.51 19.91 9.77
N ASP A 231 -0.39 20.62 10.89
CA ASP A 231 0.48 20.21 11.98
C ASP A 231 0.02 18.85 12.56
N GLY A 232 0.96 17.99 12.94
CA GLY A 232 0.70 16.71 13.56
C GLY A 232 0.18 15.63 12.60
N VAL A 233 0.50 15.69 11.30
CA VAL A 233 0.16 14.65 10.32
C VAL A 233 1.34 13.78 9.94
N HIS A 234 2.54 14.09 10.44
CA HIS A 234 3.78 13.36 10.15
C HIS A 234 4.35 12.72 11.41
N VAL A 235 5.03 11.59 11.23
CA VAL A 235 5.67 10.85 12.33
C VAL A 235 6.70 11.71 13.05
N GLU A 236 7.48 12.48 12.31
CA GLU A 236 8.53 13.36 12.81
C GLU A 236 8.00 14.46 13.74
N ASP A 237 6.75 14.86 13.59
CA ASP A 237 6.12 15.85 14.47
C ASP A 237 5.96 15.31 15.89
N TYR A 238 5.67 14.02 16.01
CA TYR A 238 5.50 13.36 17.31
C TYR A 238 6.85 13.02 17.96
N GLU A 239 7.84 12.63 17.17
CA GLU A 239 9.23 12.50 17.66
C GLU A 239 9.72 13.81 18.28
N LYS A 240 9.55 14.94 17.58
CA LYS A 240 9.92 16.28 18.07
C LYS A 240 9.15 16.74 19.31
N ARG A 241 7.90 16.28 19.43
CA ARG A 241 7.04 16.54 20.60
C ARG A 241 7.27 15.57 21.75
N HIS A 242 8.28 14.71 21.66
CA HIS A 242 8.66 13.71 22.66
C HIS A 242 7.54 12.72 23.01
N PHE A 243 6.74 12.34 22.02
CA PHE A 243 5.84 11.21 22.17
C PHE A 243 6.63 9.90 22.21
N LEU A 244 6.12 8.93 22.96
CA LEU A 244 6.70 7.58 22.95
C LEU A 244 6.36 6.89 21.62
N PRO A 245 7.33 6.23 20.94
CA PRO A 245 7.08 5.48 19.72
C PRO A 245 5.92 4.49 19.86
N TYR A 246 5.92 3.69 20.90
CA TYR A 246 4.85 2.71 21.16
C TYR A 246 3.51 3.35 21.57
N GLY A 247 3.49 4.56 22.11
CA GLY A 247 2.27 5.35 22.28
C GLY A 247 1.62 5.69 20.93
N LEU A 248 2.46 6.13 19.98
CA LEU A 248 1.99 6.40 18.62
C LEU A 248 1.61 5.11 17.88
N VAL A 249 2.38 4.02 18.01
CA VAL A 249 2.08 2.71 17.43
C VAL A 249 0.74 2.18 17.92
N ASN A 250 0.49 2.21 19.23
CA ASN A 250 -0.79 1.79 19.82
C ASN A 250 -1.96 2.62 19.26
N PHE A 251 -1.81 3.94 19.20
CA PHE A 251 -2.83 4.80 18.63
C PHE A 251 -3.08 4.52 17.15
N LEU A 252 -2.02 4.37 16.33
CA LEU A 252 -2.14 4.06 14.90
C LEU A 252 -2.81 2.70 14.66
N ALA A 253 -2.58 1.73 15.52
CA ALA A 253 -3.28 0.45 15.44
C ALA A 253 -4.79 0.64 15.61
N LEU A 254 -5.22 1.42 16.60
CA LEU A 254 -6.64 1.71 16.84
C LEU A 254 -7.29 2.61 15.78
N LEU A 255 -6.50 3.23 14.90
CA LEU A 255 -7.04 3.97 13.77
C LEU A 255 -7.52 3.04 12.64
N GLY A 256 -8.62 2.36 12.89
CA GLY A 256 -9.28 1.49 11.92
C GLY A 256 -9.06 0.00 12.16
N TRP A 257 -8.48 -0.41 13.28
CA TRP A 257 -8.46 -1.79 13.74
C TRP A 257 -9.01 -1.87 15.16
N ASN A 258 -9.61 -3.01 15.52
CA ASN A 258 -10.13 -3.30 16.85
C ASN A 258 -9.94 -4.78 17.17
N ALA A 259 -9.52 -5.08 18.38
CA ALA A 259 -9.32 -6.43 18.88
C ALA A 259 -10.63 -7.18 19.17
N LYS A 260 -11.79 -6.58 18.85
CA LYS A 260 -13.16 -7.07 19.11
C LYS A 260 -13.52 -7.12 20.61
N ASP A 261 -12.87 -6.27 21.39
CA ASP A 261 -13.18 -5.99 22.79
C ASP A 261 -12.97 -4.49 23.09
N ASP A 262 -13.03 -4.11 24.36
CA ASP A 262 -12.91 -2.72 24.83
C ASP A 262 -11.47 -2.32 25.17
N GLN A 263 -10.48 -3.17 24.90
CA GLN A 263 -9.08 -2.86 25.20
C GLN A 263 -8.57 -1.78 24.22
N GLU A 264 -7.98 -0.73 24.78
CA GLU A 264 -7.37 0.37 23.99
C GLU A 264 -5.87 0.54 24.25
N LEU A 265 -5.36 -0.03 25.34
CA LEU A 265 -3.95 0.06 25.70
C LEU A 265 -3.28 -1.30 25.49
N PHE A 266 -2.43 -1.36 24.49
CA PHE A 266 -1.72 -2.56 24.09
C PHE A 266 -0.20 -2.38 24.23
N SER A 267 0.50 -3.41 24.68
CA SER A 267 1.93 -3.55 24.40
C SER A 267 2.15 -3.93 22.94
N LEU A 268 3.38 -3.86 22.47
CA LEU A 268 3.70 -4.26 21.09
C LEU A 268 3.46 -5.78 20.90
N GLU A 269 3.79 -6.59 21.92
CA GLU A 269 3.59 -8.04 21.92
C GLU A 269 2.10 -8.37 21.86
N GLU A 270 1.26 -7.68 22.65
CA GLU A 270 -0.19 -7.86 22.61
C GLU A 270 -0.77 -7.47 21.25
N LEU A 271 -0.26 -6.39 20.60
CA LEU A 271 -0.66 -6.02 19.25
C LEU A 271 -0.29 -7.12 18.25
N ILE A 272 0.92 -7.65 18.31
CA ILE A 272 1.39 -8.73 17.42
C ILE A 272 0.51 -9.98 17.64
N GLU A 273 0.27 -10.38 18.88
CA GLU A 273 -0.52 -11.58 19.20
C GLU A 273 -1.96 -11.48 18.69
N ARG A 274 -2.56 -10.28 18.75
CA ARG A 274 -4.00 -10.09 18.52
C ARG A 274 -4.35 -9.54 17.14
N PHE A 275 -3.35 -9.11 16.37
CA PHE A 275 -3.61 -8.46 15.09
C PHE A 275 -4.10 -9.44 14.03
N GLU A 276 -5.33 -9.26 13.58
CA GLU A 276 -5.90 -9.97 12.43
C GLU A 276 -6.51 -9.00 11.43
N LEU A 277 -6.46 -9.35 10.14
CA LEU A 277 -7.09 -8.54 9.09
C LEU A 277 -8.61 -8.41 9.29
N SER A 278 -9.23 -9.41 9.91
CA SER A 278 -10.67 -9.42 10.25
C SER A 278 -11.05 -8.39 11.32
N GLY A 279 -10.10 -7.85 12.05
CA GLY A 279 -10.27 -6.77 13.02
C GLY A 279 -10.27 -5.38 12.39
N ILE A 280 -9.86 -5.26 11.10
CA ILE A 280 -9.85 -3.98 10.39
C ILE A 280 -11.28 -3.54 10.09
N GLN A 281 -11.62 -2.32 10.50
CA GLN A 281 -12.95 -1.76 10.31
C GLN A 281 -13.16 -1.32 8.86
N LYS A 282 -14.41 -1.41 8.36
CA LYS A 282 -14.77 -0.94 7.01
C LYS A 282 -14.90 0.58 6.92
N GLY A 283 -15.29 1.22 8.03
CA GLY A 283 -15.50 2.67 8.10
C GLY A 283 -14.20 3.44 8.20
N ASN A 284 -14.20 4.67 7.68
CA ASN A 284 -13.07 5.57 7.80
C ASN A 284 -12.82 5.93 9.27
N ALA A 285 -11.56 5.86 9.69
CA ALA A 285 -11.15 6.26 11.03
C ALA A 285 -10.98 7.79 11.07
N ARG A 286 -11.37 8.41 12.18
CA ARG A 286 -11.15 9.83 12.39
C ARG A 286 -9.97 10.04 13.32
N PHE A 287 -9.04 10.87 12.92
CA PHE A 287 -7.91 11.25 13.74
C PHE A 287 -8.39 12.05 14.97
N ASP A 288 -7.97 11.65 16.16
CA ASP A 288 -8.28 12.34 17.42
C ASP A 288 -6.99 12.55 18.21
N GLU A 289 -6.49 13.78 18.21
CA GLU A 289 -5.26 14.16 18.91
C GLU A 289 -5.38 14.04 20.45
N LYS A 290 -6.58 14.24 20.99
CA LYS A 290 -6.79 14.07 22.46
C LYS A 290 -6.69 12.61 22.84
N LYS A 291 -7.24 11.71 22.02
CA LYS A 291 -7.11 10.27 22.24
C LYS A 291 -5.65 9.82 22.11
N LEU A 292 -4.91 10.33 21.11
CA LEU A 292 -3.47 10.05 21.00
C LEU A 292 -2.71 10.51 22.23
N ALA A 293 -2.94 11.75 22.69
CA ALA A 293 -2.27 12.28 23.89
C ALA A 293 -2.63 11.44 25.14
N HIS A 294 -3.87 11.01 25.29
CA HIS A 294 -4.32 10.13 26.37
C HIS A 294 -3.58 8.78 26.33
N ILE A 295 -3.58 8.10 25.17
CA ILE A 295 -2.88 6.81 25.00
C ILE A 295 -1.39 6.97 25.31
N ASN A 296 -0.75 8.01 24.81
CA ASN A 296 0.66 8.27 25.09
C ASN A 296 0.92 8.46 26.59
N THR A 297 0.05 9.21 27.29
CA THR A 297 0.15 9.41 28.74
C THR A 297 0.01 8.09 29.51
N GLU A 298 -0.95 7.26 29.14
CA GLU A 298 -1.15 5.96 29.79
C GLU A 298 0.02 4.99 29.50
N GLN A 299 0.60 5.05 28.33
CA GLN A 299 1.81 4.28 28.01
C GLN A 299 3.01 4.75 28.84
N ILE A 300 3.19 6.07 29.03
CA ILE A 300 4.23 6.61 29.92
C ILE A 300 4.06 6.09 31.35
N ARG A 301 2.83 6.06 31.87
CA ARG A 301 2.53 5.55 33.22
C ARG A 301 2.85 4.08 33.43
N ARG A 302 2.92 3.30 32.36
CA ARG A 302 3.29 1.88 32.37
C ARG A 302 4.79 1.65 32.39
N LEU A 303 5.61 2.69 32.16
CA LEU A 303 7.06 2.57 32.22
C LEU A 303 7.53 2.36 33.65
N PRO A 304 8.60 1.58 33.88
CA PRO A 304 9.31 1.55 35.13
C PRO A 304 9.77 2.94 35.55
N LEU A 305 9.73 3.23 36.86
CA LEU A 305 10.15 4.55 37.38
C LEU A 305 11.62 4.91 37.11
N GLU A 306 12.42 3.95 36.67
CA GLU A 306 13.86 4.10 36.38
C GLU A 306 14.16 4.17 34.87
N ALA A 307 13.13 4.32 34.01
CA ALA A 307 13.27 4.33 32.54
C ALA A 307 13.37 5.76 31.97
#